data_ce441c72dc26623276ea48e4c153a116
#
_entry.id   ce441c72dc26623276ea48e4c153a116
#
_cell.length_a   1.000
_cell.length_b   1.000
_cell.length_c   1.000
_cell.angle_alpha   90.00
_cell.angle_beta   90.00
_cell.angle_gamma   90.00
#
_symmetry.space_group_name_H-M   'P 1'
#
loop_
_entity.id
_entity.type
_entity.pdbx_description
1 polymer ?
#
loop_
_entity_poly.entity_id
_entity_poly.type
_entity_poly.pdbx_seq_one_letter_code
_entity_poly.pdbx_strand_id
1 'polypeptide(L)'
;MELEQQLKLLITDAADRGVPTEVMELAIAPVLKMLATQLQHDEYYILQNLESDWVLTTISNAKLKQHKKVIYAFLTVKDAITFQGKNDPDLIAAPIAIAQLLFRLFSLHQADSIIFMNNSSDLNNGVEVRRDRFLDLIQQQIEKLKQTPPYIA
;
A
#
# COMPACT_ATOMS: atom_id res chain seq x y z
N MET A 1 10.96 -9.03 8.10
CA MET A 1 10.37 -10.17 7.32
C MET A 1 10.54 -9.87 5.84
N GLU A 2 11.10 -10.81 5.12
CA GLU A 2 11.30 -10.64 3.69
C GLU A 2 9.98 -10.65 2.91
N LEU A 3 9.99 -10.03 1.75
CA LEU A 3 8.80 -9.89 0.90
C LEU A 3 8.13 -11.23 0.60
N GLU A 4 8.89 -12.26 0.24
CA GLU A 4 8.31 -13.56 -0.07
C GLU A 4 7.58 -14.17 1.13
N GLN A 5 8.10 -13.98 2.33
CA GLN A 5 7.43 -14.44 3.55
C GLN A 5 6.15 -13.64 3.82
N GLN A 6 6.18 -12.34 3.57
CA GLN A 6 5.01 -11.48 3.71
C GLN A 6 3.90 -11.93 2.77
N LEU A 7 4.25 -12.22 1.51
CA LEU A 7 3.28 -12.68 0.52
C LEU A 7 2.69 -14.04 0.89
N LYS A 8 3.52 -14.95 1.40
CA LYS A 8 3.04 -16.26 1.86
C LYS A 8 2.02 -16.13 3.00
N LEU A 9 2.26 -15.20 3.93
CA LEU A 9 1.31 -14.95 5.01
C LEU A 9 -0.03 -14.44 4.50
N LEU A 10 0.00 -13.53 3.52
CA LEU A 10 -1.23 -13.03 2.90
C LEU A 10 -2.01 -14.16 2.22
N ILE A 11 -1.33 -15.04 1.52
CA ILE A 11 -1.95 -16.18 0.85
C ILE A 11 -2.56 -17.14 1.88
N THR A 12 -1.81 -17.44 2.95
CA THR A 12 -2.26 -18.31 4.02
C THR A 12 -3.52 -17.75 4.71
N ASP A 13 -3.54 -16.44 4.94
CA ASP A 13 -4.61 -15.77 5.66
C ASP A 13 -5.71 -15.22 4.74
N ALA A 14 -5.68 -15.55 3.45
CA ALA A 14 -6.56 -14.93 2.46
C ALA A 14 -8.05 -15.11 2.80
N ALA A 15 -8.46 -16.31 3.20
CA ALA A 15 -9.84 -16.56 3.54
C ALA A 15 -10.32 -15.71 4.72
N ASP A 16 -9.46 -15.53 5.74
CA ASP A 16 -9.76 -14.69 6.91
C ASP A 16 -9.85 -13.20 6.52
N ARG A 17 -9.25 -12.83 5.41
CA ARG A 17 -9.28 -11.45 4.89
C ARG A 17 -10.40 -11.24 3.87
N GLY A 18 -11.26 -12.25 3.67
CA GLY A 18 -12.38 -12.17 2.75
C GLY A 18 -12.01 -12.36 1.28
N VAL A 19 -10.85 -12.96 1.00
CA VAL A 19 -10.36 -13.19 -0.37
C VAL A 19 -10.17 -14.69 -0.58
N PRO A 20 -10.66 -15.24 -1.70
CA PRO A 20 -10.35 -16.63 -2.04
C PRO A 20 -8.84 -16.83 -2.18
N THR A 21 -8.32 -17.94 -1.65
CA THR A 21 -6.89 -18.24 -1.65
C THR A 21 -6.30 -18.20 -3.06
N GLU A 22 -6.99 -18.76 -4.05
CA GLU A 22 -6.54 -18.74 -5.45
C GLU A 22 -6.41 -17.31 -5.99
N VAL A 23 -7.36 -16.44 -5.68
CA VAL A 23 -7.33 -15.06 -6.13
C VAL A 23 -6.14 -14.34 -5.48
N MET A 24 -5.90 -14.57 -4.20
CA MET A 24 -4.74 -13.98 -3.53
C MET A 24 -3.44 -14.47 -4.17
N GLU A 25 -3.31 -15.77 -4.40
CA GLU A 25 -2.08 -16.35 -4.92
C GLU A 25 -1.82 -16.00 -6.38
N LEU A 26 -2.84 -16.06 -7.22
CA LEU A 26 -2.67 -15.95 -8.67
C LEU A 26 -2.90 -14.55 -9.22
N ALA A 27 -3.65 -13.71 -8.54
CA ALA A 27 -3.96 -12.37 -9.02
C ALA A 27 -3.35 -11.27 -8.15
N ILE A 28 -3.55 -11.32 -6.85
CA ILE A 28 -3.16 -10.23 -5.95
C ILE A 28 -1.66 -10.27 -5.62
N ALA A 29 -1.15 -11.42 -5.15
CA ALA A 29 0.25 -11.54 -4.75
C ALA A 29 1.24 -11.19 -5.86
N PRO A 30 1.01 -11.58 -7.14
CA PRO A 30 1.92 -11.17 -8.22
C PRO A 30 1.96 -9.65 -8.41
N VAL A 31 0.83 -8.96 -8.28
CA VAL A 31 0.80 -7.50 -8.39
C VAL A 31 1.52 -6.85 -7.20
N LEU A 32 1.28 -7.35 -6.00
CA LEU A 32 1.97 -6.86 -4.81
C LEU A 32 3.48 -7.03 -4.94
N LYS A 33 3.92 -8.18 -5.44
CA LYS A 33 5.33 -8.45 -5.65
C LYS A 33 5.95 -7.49 -6.66
N MET A 34 5.27 -7.27 -7.78
CA MET A 34 5.74 -6.35 -8.80
C MET A 34 5.91 -4.93 -8.24
N LEU A 35 4.91 -4.44 -7.51
CA LEU A 35 4.96 -3.10 -6.92
C LEU A 35 6.03 -3.01 -5.83
N ALA A 36 6.10 -4.00 -4.96
CA ALA A 36 7.03 -4.01 -3.84
C ALA A 36 8.49 -4.07 -4.29
N THR A 37 8.78 -4.74 -5.41
CA THR A 37 10.15 -4.81 -5.93
C THR A 37 10.65 -3.47 -6.45
N GLN A 38 9.75 -2.54 -6.74
CA GLN A 38 10.11 -1.17 -7.14
C GLN A 38 10.38 -0.27 -5.94
N LEU A 39 10.09 -0.75 -4.73
CA LEU A 39 10.27 -0.01 -3.49
C LEU A 39 11.52 -0.52 -2.78
N GLN A 40 12.13 0.34 -1.96
CA GLN A 40 13.47 0.07 -1.43
C GLN A 40 13.50 -0.72 -0.13
N HIS A 41 12.35 -0.80 0.57
CA HIS A 41 12.33 -1.36 1.92
C HIS A 41 11.19 -2.37 2.08
N ASP A 42 11.41 -3.35 2.96
CA ASP A 42 10.40 -4.37 3.28
C ASP A 42 9.38 -3.88 4.29
N GLU A 43 9.62 -2.74 4.91
CA GLU A 43 8.80 -2.19 5.98
C GLU A 43 8.88 -0.67 5.95
N TYR A 44 7.75 -0.03 6.23
CA TYR A 44 7.67 1.43 6.33
C TYR A 44 6.88 1.81 7.56
N TYR A 45 7.06 3.05 8.02
CA TYR A 45 6.35 3.59 9.19
C TYR A 45 5.18 4.44 8.75
N ILE A 46 4.02 4.15 9.31
CA ILE A 46 2.76 4.84 9.01
C ILE A 46 2.27 5.52 10.28
N LEU A 47 1.88 6.79 10.17
CA LEU A 47 1.21 7.48 11.27
C LEU A 47 -0.21 6.94 11.41
N GLN A 48 -0.58 6.54 12.61
CA GLN A 48 -1.92 6.05 12.89
C GLN A 48 -2.40 6.57 14.25
N ASN A 49 -3.72 6.61 14.42
CA ASN A 49 -4.30 6.96 15.70
C ASN A 49 -4.32 5.75 16.64
N LEU A 50 -4.85 5.94 17.85
CA LEU A 50 -4.89 4.88 18.86
C LEU A 50 -5.84 3.73 18.47
N GLU A 51 -6.71 3.93 17.51
CA GLU A 51 -7.61 2.91 16.96
C GLU A 51 -7.02 2.20 15.73
N SER A 52 -5.75 2.45 15.44
CA SER A 52 -5.03 1.89 14.30
C SER A 52 -5.52 2.37 12.92
N ASP A 53 -6.25 3.48 12.88
CA ASP A 53 -6.59 4.11 11.61
C ASP A 53 -5.41 4.94 11.10
N TRP A 54 -5.13 4.85 9.82
CA TRP A 54 -4.00 5.55 9.21
C TRP A 54 -4.35 7.00 8.91
N VAL A 55 -3.38 7.88 9.14
CA VAL A 55 -3.55 9.31 8.92
C VAL A 55 -3.59 9.62 7.43
N LEU A 56 -4.65 10.31 6.99
CA LEU A 56 -4.79 10.80 5.63
C LEU A 56 -4.32 12.25 5.57
N THR A 57 -3.51 12.56 4.56
CA THR A 57 -3.05 13.92 4.31
C THR A 57 -3.67 14.41 3.00
N THR A 58 -4.25 15.60 3.03
CA THR A 58 -4.83 16.19 1.84
C THR A 58 -3.77 17.03 1.14
N ILE A 59 -3.50 16.72 -0.13
CA ILE A 59 -2.64 17.50 -1.00
C ILE A 59 -3.53 18.27 -1.96
N SER A 60 -3.36 19.59 -2.02
CA SER A 60 -4.14 20.45 -2.89
C SER A 60 -3.29 21.03 -3.99
N ASN A 61 -3.81 20.99 -5.22
CA ASN A 61 -3.21 21.69 -6.34
C ASN A 61 -4.13 22.84 -6.74
N ALA A 62 -3.76 24.05 -6.35
CA ALA A 62 -4.57 25.22 -6.56
C ALA A 62 -4.79 25.54 -8.04
N LYS A 63 -3.83 25.25 -8.90
CA LYS A 63 -3.91 25.51 -10.34
C LYS A 63 -4.92 24.60 -11.02
N LEU A 64 -5.02 23.34 -10.57
CA LEU A 64 -5.90 22.35 -11.16
C LEU A 64 -7.19 22.17 -10.38
N LYS A 65 -7.35 22.89 -9.27
CA LYS A 65 -8.49 22.75 -8.33
C LYS A 65 -8.72 21.29 -7.93
N GLN A 66 -7.64 20.55 -7.78
CA GLN A 66 -7.66 19.13 -7.41
C GLN A 66 -7.20 18.95 -5.98
N HIS A 67 -7.90 18.06 -5.29
CA HIS A 67 -7.53 17.61 -3.96
C HIS A 67 -7.32 16.12 -3.99
N LYS A 68 -6.30 15.68 -3.29
CA LYS A 68 -5.91 14.28 -3.25
C LYS A 68 -5.60 13.89 -1.82
N LYS A 69 -6.13 12.77 -1.39
CA LYS A 69 -5.88 12.24 -0.04
C LYS A 69 -4.88 11.11 -0.11
N VAL A 70 -3.77 11.28 0.56
CA VAL A 70 -2.67 10.32 0.51
C VAL A 70 -2.27 9.86 1.90
N ILE A 71 -1.62 8.69 1.94
CA ILE A 71 -0.97 8.18 3.12
C ILE A 71 0.53 8.20 2.83
N TYR A 72 1.31 8.84 3.72
CA TYR A 72 2.76 8.81 3.61
C TYR A 72 3.32 7.61 4.36
N ALA A 73 4.21 6.87 3.68
CA ALA A 73 4.95 5.77 4.27
C ALA A 73 6.39 6.23 4.48
N PHE A 74 6.80 6.34 5.73
CA PHE A 74 8.09 6.92 6.11
C PHE A 74 9.15 5.84 6.35
N LEU A 75 10.41 6.23 6.19
CA LEU A 75 11.55 5.32 6.39
C LEU A 75 11.84 5.05 7.85
N THR A 76 11.57 6.02 8.72
CA THR A 76 11.89 5.93 10.15
C THR A 76 10.77 6.53 10.99
N VAL A 77 10.75 6.16 12.28
CA VAL A 77 9.85 6.77 13.25
C VAL A 77 10.09 8.28 13.33
N LYS A 78 11.35 8.69 13.32
CA LYS A 78 11.72 10.10 13.40
C LYS A 78 11.16 10.90 12.24
N ASP A 79 11.20 10.34 11.03
CA ASP A 79 10.66 11.02 9.85
C ASP A 79 9.15 11.23 9.97
N ALA A 80 8.44 10.23 10.44
CA ALA A 80 7.01 10.32 10.63
C ALA A 80 6.63 11.39 11.65
N ILE A 81 7.34 11.42 12.76
CA ILE A 81 7.10 12.40 13.83
C ILE A 81 7.45 13.80 13.36
N THR A 82 8.56 13.96 12.64
CA THR A 82 8.96 15.24 12.06
C THR A 82 7.93 15.77 11.07
N PHE A 83 7.39 14.90 10.24
CA PHE A 83 6.32 15.27 9.31
C PHE A 83 5.09 15.80 10.02
N GLN A 84 4.72 15.17 11.12
CA GLN A 84 3.57 15.59 11.91
C GLN A 84 3.71 17.01 12.44
N GLY A 85 4.93 17.45 12.75
CA GLY A 85 5.22 18.82 13.18
C GLY A 85 4.77 19.19 14.58
N LYS A 86 3.94 18.38 15.21
CA LYS A 86 3.46 18.56 16.58
C LYS A 86 3.59 17.23 17.31
N ASN A 87 3.94 17.29 18.58
CA ASN A 87 3.98 16.08 19.39
C ASN A 87 2.56 15.75 19.86
N ASP A 88 1.84 15.02 19.03
CA ASP A 88 0.48 14.58 19.32
C ASP A 88 0.52 13.20 19.97
N PRO A 89 0.17 13.08 21.26
CA PRO A 89 0.23 11.79 21.95
C PRO A 89 -0.78 10.77 21.42
N ASP A 90 -1.76 11.21 20.64
CA ASP A 90 -2.78 10.32 20.07
C ASP A 90 -2.34 9.73 18.72
N LEU A 91 -1.18 10.12 18.21
CA LEU A 91 -0.61 9.56 16.98
C LEU A 91 0.66 8.77 17.27
N ILE A 92 0.77 7.61 16.64
CA ILE A 92 1.95 6.77 16.74
C ILE A 92 2.44 6.41 15.34
N ALA A 93 3.75 6.20 15.21
CA ALA A 93 4.35 5.73 13.99
C ALA A 93 4.52 4.21 14.10
N ALA A 94 3.72 3.47 13.34
CA ALA A 94 3.72 2.01 13.41
C ALA A 94 4.45 1.41 12.21
N PRO A 95 5.34 0.42 12.44
CA PRO A 95 5.99 -0.29 11.34
C PRO A 95 5.00 -1.27 10.70
N ILE A 96 4.85 -1.17 9.39
CA ILE A 96 3.95 -2.03 8.63
C ILE A 96 4.74 -2.69 7.48
N ALA A 97 4.57 -3.99 7.33
CA ALA A 97 5.19 -4.74 6.24
C ALA A 97 4.68 -4.25 4.89
N ILE A 98 5.57 -4.18 3.89
CA ILE A 98 5.25 -3.60 2.58
C ILE A 98 4.08 -4.32 1.89
N ALA A 99 4.02 -5.63 1.97
CA ALA A 99 2.93 -6.39 1.33
C ALA A 99 1.58 -6.06 1.98
N GLN A 100 1.55 -5.91 3.29
CA GLN A 100 0.32 -5.54 4.01
C GLN A 100 -0.10 -4.10 3.71
N LEU A 101 0.88 -3.18 3.60
CA LEU A 101 0.60 -1.79 3.20
C LEU A 101 -0.11 -1.74 1.86
N LEU A 102 0.46 -2.41 0.88
CA LEU A 102 -0.09 -2.44 -0.47
C LEU A 102 -1.45 -3.13 -0.50
N PHE A 103 -1.57 -4.27 0.16
CA PHE A 103 -2.84 -5.00 0.17
C PHE A 103 -3.95 -4.18 0.83
N ARG A 104 -3.63 -3.47 1.89
CA ARG A 104 -4.62 -2.65 2.61
C ARG A 104 -5.21 -1.53 1.74
N LEU A 105 -4.50 -1.13 0.70
CA LEU A 105 -4.98 -0.12 -0.23
C LEU A 105 -6.31 -0.51 -0.89
N PHE A 106 -6.60 -1.80 -0.99
CA PHE A 106 -7.90 -2.30 -1.46
C PHE A 106 -9.08 -1.71 -0.68
N SER A 107 -8.97 -1.68 0.64
CA SER A 107 -10.06 -1.28 1.53
C SER A 107 -10.00 0.18 1.94
N LEU A 108 -8.96 0.90 1.55
CA LEU A 108 -8.79 2.31 1.89
C LEU A 108 -9.50 3.20 0.87
N HIS A 109 -10.82 3.14 0.84
CA HIS A 109 -11.63 3.87 -0.14
C HIS A 109 -11.45 5.38 -0.09
N GLN A 110 -11.04 5.92 1.06
CA GLN A 110 -10.84 7.36 1.22
C GLN A 110 -9.46 7.81 0.76
N ALA A 111 -8.53 6.88 0.55
CA ALA A 111 -7.17 7.21 0.12
C ALA A 111 -7.06 7.08 -1.40
N ASP A 112 -6.46 8.07 -2.01
CA ASP A 112 -6.16 8.03 -3.44
C ASP A 112 -4.86 7.29 -3.72
N SER A 113 -3.91 7.34 -2.78
CA SER A 113 -2.61 6.69 -2.96
C SER A 113 -1.86 6.56 -1.65
N ILE A 114 -0.79 5.74 -1.69
CA ILE A 114 0.25 5.71 -0.67
C ILE A 114 1.53 6.24 -1.33
N ILE A 115 2.22 7.15 -0.66
CA ILE A 115 3.49 7.69 -1.14
C ILE A 115 4.61 7.12 -0.28
N PHE A 116 5.45 6.28 -0.88
CA PHE A 116 6.57 5.64 -0.20
C PHE A 116 7.80 6.52 -0.33
N MET A 117 8.31 7.00 0.79
CA MET A 117 9.42 7.95 0.80
C MET A 117 10.74 7.25 0.46
N ASN A 118 11.55 7.88 -0.41
CA ASN A 118 12.88 7.40 -0.77
C ASN A 118 13.96 8.07 0.06
N ASN A 119 13.63 9.21 0.68
CA ASN A 119 14.60 10.06 1.35
C ASN A 119 13.93 10.70 2.57
N SER A 120 14.65 10.73 3.69
CA SER A 120 14.14 11.27 4.94
C SER A 120 13.91 12.77 4.92
N SER A 121 14.63 13.50 4.08
CA SER A 121 14.63 14.97 4.10
C SER A 121 13.79 15.63 3.01
N ASP A 122 13.23 14.86 2.08
CA ASP A 122 12.53 15.42 0.92
C ASP A 122 11.21 14.71 0.66
N LEU A 123 10.11 15.37 1.02
CA LEU A 123 8.75 14.85 0.82
C LEU A 123 8.36 14.77 -0.67
N ASN A 124 9.12 15.43 -1.55
CA ASN A 124 8.86 15.36 -2.98
C ASN A 124 9.58 14.18 -3.62
N ASN A 125 10.41 13.47 -2.87
CA ASN A 125 11.18 12.33 -3.35
C ASN A 125 10.58 11.03 -2.81
N GLY A 126 9.50 10.62 -3.44
CA GLY A 126 8.81 9.40 -3.07
C GLY A 126 8.21 8.71 -4.29
N VAL A 127 7.83 7.45 -4.10
CA VAL A 127 7.13 6.66 -5.11
C VAL A 127 5.65 6.60 -4.72
N GLU A 128 4.81 7.12 -5.59
CA GLU A 128 3.37 7.09 -5.37
C GLU A 128 2.77 5.81 -5.97
N VAL A 129 2.04 5.06 -5.15
CA VAL A 129 1.25 3.93 -5.61
C VAL A 129 -0.22 4.34 -5.51
N ARG A 130 -0.84 4.57 -6.66
CA ARG A 130 -2.23 5.01 -6.75
C ARG A 130 -3.18 3.84 -6.58
N ARG A 131 -4.24 4.05 -5.82
CA ARG A 131 -5.25 3.03 -5.58
C ARG A 131 -5.93 2.57 -6.87
N ASP A 132 -6.30 3.50 -7.74
CA ASP A 132 -6.95 3.17 -9.01
C ASP A 132 -6.03 2.32 -9.90
N ARG A 133 -4.74 2.67 -9.95
CA ARG A 133 -3.76 1.89 -10.72
C ARG A 133 -3.57 0.49 -10.14
N PHE A 134 -3.53 0.40 -8.82
CA PHE A 134 -3.42 -0.89 -8.12
C PHE A 134 -4.60 -1.80 -8.48
N LEU A 135 -5.82 -1.26 -8.40
CA LEU A 135 -7.03 -2.02 -8.73
C LEU A 135 -7.04 -2.47 -10.20
N ASP A 136 -6.61 -1.59 -11.11
CA ASP A 136 -6.51 -1.92 -12.53
C ASP A 136 -5.52 -3.07 -12.78
N LEU A 137 -4.36 -3.03 -12.13
CA LEU A 137 -3.35 -4.08 -12.28
C LEU A 137 -3.90 -5.44 -11.83
N ILE A 138 -4.64 -5.46 -10.73
CA ILE A 138 -5.25 -6.68 -10.24
C ILE A 138 -6.34 -7.16 -11.21
N GLN A 139 -7.16 -6.25 -11.70
CA GLN A 139 -8.21 -6.60 -12.67
C GLN A 139 -7.60 -7.19 -13.94
N GLN A 140 -6.51 -6.60 -14.45
CA GLN A 140 -5.79 -7.14 -15.60
C GLN A 140 -5.27 -8.55 -15.35
N GLN A 141 -4.75 -8.78 -14.15
CA GLN A 141 -4.25 -10.11 -13.79
C GLN A 141 -5.38 -11.14 -13.74
N ILE A 142 -6.53 -10.76 -13.19
CA ILE A 142 -7.71 -11.62 -13.15
C ILE A 142 -8.18 -11.95 -14.59
N GLU A 143 -8.19 -10.96 -15.47
CA GLU A 143 -8.57 -11.16 -16.86
C GLU A 143 -7.63 -12.13 -17.59
N LYS A 144 -6.33 -12.05 -17.30
CA LYS A 144 -5.36 -13.00 -17.87
C LYS A 144 -5.65 -14.43 -17.44
N LEU A 145 -6.04 -14.62 -16.19
CA LEU A 145 -6.39 -15.95 -15.67
C LEU A 145 -7.64 -16.50 -16.34
N LYS A 146 -8.62 -15.65 -16.62
CA LYS A 146 -9.85 -16.05 -17.30
C LYS A 146 -9.64 -16.38 -18.78
N GLN A 147 -8.62 -15.77 -19.39
CA GLN A 147 -8.32 -15.94 -20.81
C GLN A 147 -7.52 -17.19 -21.11
N THR A 148 -7.13 -17.96 -20.09
CA THR A 148 -6.48 -19.24 -20.32
C THR A 148 -7.45 -20.09 -21.14
N PRO A 149 -7.14 -20.41 -22.43
CA PRO A 149 -8.08 -21.11 -23.27
C PRO A 149 -8.34 -22.50 -22.70
N PRO A 150 -9.60 -22.91 -22.69
CA PRO A 150 -9.89 -24.28 -22.31
C PRO A 150 -9.24 -25.20 -23.34
N TYR A 151 -8.56 -26.22 -22.85
CA TYR A 151 -8.00 -27.19 -23.74
C TYR A 151 -9.07 -28.07 -24.25
N ILE A 152 -9.22 -27.98 -25.52
CA ILE A 152 -10.08 -28.93 -26.25
C ILE A 152 -9.15 -30.02 -26.73
N ALA A 153 -9.24 -31.12 -26.10
CA ALA A 153 -8.49 -32.29 -26.54
C ALA A 153 -9.04 -32.79 -27.88
#